data_92b7699f02e6ba3e5d4710ba0e447574
#
_entry.id   92b7699f02e6ba3e5d4710ba0e447574
#
_cell.length_a   1.000
_cell.length_b   1.000
_cell.length_c   1.000
_cell.angle_alpha   90.00
_cell.angle_beta   90.00
_cell.angle_gamma   90.00
#
_symmetry.space_group_name_H-M   'P 1'
#
loop_
_entity.id
_entity.type
_entity.pdbx_description
1 polymer ?
#
loop_
_entity_poly.entity_id
_entity_poly.type
_entity_poly.pdbx_seq_one_letter_code
_entity_poly.pdbx_strand_id
1 'polypeptide(L)'
;MNPSLDVVIPCYNAAETLRVAAESALKQQKVRTVWLVDDASQDGTQGIMAELAAQYPAIRCEFLAENGGAAKARNWGALQSTADFVAFLDADDAYESDVLTTAYMALCNFYYLGLVRLKLRPVGFPERYTRHAGFAEAWRRLEMTVGGNTVFRRSVLLACGGFPQDGLFRKFGGEDAALGIALTRSSVVGILFGTEYAAVRHVYRRGIHAERLLDTAIFGMTPAGIDEKHQVEAEAVTQRICA
;
A
#
# COMPACT_ATOMS: atom_id res chain seq x y z
N MET A 1 -19.35 -19.61 -5.75
CA MET A 1 -18.51 -19.35 -4.55
C MET A 1 -18.38 -17.85 -4.40
N ASN A 2 -18.40 -17.33 -3.18
CA ASN A 2 -18.13 -15.90 -2.97
C ASN A 2 -16.64 -15.63 -3.24
N PRO A 3 -16.29 -14.50 -3.89
CA PRO A 3 -14.91 -14.09 -4.07
C PRO A 3 -14.14 -14.01 -2.74
N SER A 4 -12.86 -14.31 -2.77
CA SER A 4 -11.97 -14.29 -1.59
C SER A 4 -11.10 -13.05 -1.57
N LEU A 5 -10.71 -12.58 -0.37
CA LEU A 5 -9.84 -11.44 -0.16
C LEU A 5 -8.68 -11.82 0.77
N ASP A 6 -7.46 -11.58 0.35
CA ASP A 6 -6.27 -11.67 1.18
C ASP A 6 -5.66 -10.27 1.43
N VAL A 7 -4.93 -10.11 2.52
CA VAL A 7 -4.14 -8.92 2.81
C VAL A 7 -2.66 -9.26 2.71
N VAL A 8 -1.87 -8.40 2.10
CA VAL A 8 -0.40 -8.49 2.05
C VAL A 8 0.21 -7.32 2.81
N ILE A 9 1.09 -7.63 3.75
CA ILE A 9 1.83 -6.67 4.57
C ILE A 9 3.32 -6.85 4.28
N PRO A 10 3.96 -5.95 3.51
CA PRO A 10 5.41 -5.95 3.36
C PRO A 10 6.06 -5.53 4.68
N CYS A 11 7.02 -6.31 5.16
CA CYS A 11 7.68 -6.11 6.44
C CYS A 11 9.18 -5.88 6.24
N TYR A 12 9.69 -4.77 6.75
CA TYR A 12 11.13 -4.51 6.83
C TYR A 12 11.44 -3.67 8.05
N ASN A 13 12.16 -4.25 9.01
CA ASN A 13 12.50 -3.64 10.30
C ASN A 13 11.26 -3.01 10.97
N ALA A 14 10.21 -3.81 11.14
CA ALA A 14 8.89 -3.38 11.61
C ALA A 14 8.48 -4.01 12.96
N ALA A 15 9.45 -4.48 13.77
CA ALA A 15 9.16 -5.20 15.00
C ALA A 15 8.22 -4.45 15.97
N GLU A 16 8.30 -3.11 16.01
CA GLU A 16 7.47 -2.30 16.91
C GLU A 16 6.02 -2.12 16.45
N THR A 17 5.75 -2.23 15.14
CA THR A 17 4.46 -1.85 14.55
C THR A 17 3.68 -3.01 13.94
N LEU A 18 4.38 -4.03 13.45
CA LEU A 18 3.82 -5.13 12.68
C LEU A 18 2.63 -5.83 13.37
N ARG A 19 2.70 -6.04 14.70
CA ARG A 19 1.61 -6.69 15.44
C ARG A 19 0.30 -5.93 15.31
N VAL A 20 0.34 -4.59 15.42
CA VAL A 20 -0.84 -3.72 15.28
C VAL A 20 -1.40 -3.81 13.86
N ALA A 21 -0.55 -3.74 12.85
CA ALA A 21 -0.94 -3.87 11.46
C ALA A 21 -1.62 -5.22 11.18
N ALA A 22 -0.98 -6.33 11.54
CA ALA A 22 -1.48 -7.69 11.32
C ALA A 22 -2.81 -7.94 12.03
N GLU A 23 -2.92 -7.57 13.31
CA GLU A 23 -4.16 -7.72 14.07
C GLU A 23 -5.30 -6.85 13.53
N SER A 24 -5.00 -5.67 12.99
CA SER A 24 -6.01 -4.83 12.34
C SER A 24 -6.56 -5.47 11.07
N ALA A 25 -5.70 -6.15 10.31
CA ALA A 25 -6.10 -6.89 9.11
C ALA A 25 -6.92 -8.14 9.46
N LEU A 26 -6.54 -8.89 10.50
CA LEU A 26 -7.29 -10.07 10.98
C LEU A 26 -8.70 -9.73 11.48
N LYS A 27 -8.93 -8.51 11.96
CA LYS A 27 -10.25 -8.05 12.41
C LYS A 27 -11.21 -7.73 11.27
N GLN A 28 -10.75 -7.70 10.01
CA GLN A 28 -11.59 -7.42 8.86
C GLN A 28 -12.41 -8.66 8.47
N GLN A 29 -13.75 -8.53 8.42
CA GLN A 29 -14.68 -9.65 8.24
C GLN A 29 -14.49 -10.47 6.95
N LYS A 30 -13.96 -9.86 5.89
CA LYS A 30 -13.84 -10.48 4.56
C LYS A 30 -12.45 -11.07 4.28
N VAL A 31 -11.51 -10.87 5.19
CA VAL A 31 -10.13 -11.35 5.02
C VAL A 31 -10.05 -12.84 5.30
N ARG A 32 -9.53 -13.59 4.33
CA ARG A 32 -9.26 -15.03 4.41
C ARG A 32 -7.87 -15.31 4.98
N THR A 33 -6.86 -14.62 4.43
CA THR A 33 -5.44 -14.81 4.77
C THR A 33 -4.74 -13.47 4.87
N VAL A 34 -3.85 -13.33 5.85
CA VAL A 34 -2.91 -12.22 5.98
C VAL A 34 -1.51 -12.75 5.69
N TRP A 35 -0.92 -12.27 4.59
CA TRP A 35 0.45 -12.59 4.17
C TRP A 35 1.40 -11.55 4.74
N LEU A 36 2.28 -11.97 5.65
CA LEU A 36 3.39 -11.17 6.14
C LEU A 36 4.62 -11.54 5.29
N VAL A 37 5.18 -10.57 4.58
CA VAL A 37 6.32 -10.80 3.69
C VAL A 37 7.52 -10.02 4.20
N ASP A 38 8.47 -10.73 4.81
CA ASP A 38 9.71 -10.16 5.32
C ASP A 38 10.70 -9.88 4.19
N ASP A 39 11.11 -8.62 4.08
CA ASP A 39 12.09 -8.17 3.09
C ASP A 39 13.52 -8.14 3.66
N ALA A 40 13.95 -9.26 4.25
CA ALA A 40 15.24 -9.48 4.90
C ALA A 40 15.49 -8.52 6.08
N SER A 41 14.56 -8.44 7.03
CA SER A 41 14.69 -7.64 8.25
C SER A 41 15.87 -8.09 9.11
N GLN A 42 16.46 -7.12 9.83
CA GLN A 42 17.61 -7.32 10.70
C GLN A 42 17.31 -6.98 12.17
N ASP A 43 16.05 -6.73 12.50
CA ASP A 43 15.53 -6.50 13.85
C ASP A 43 14.70 -7.70 14.34
N GLY A 44 13.84 -7.51 15.33
CA GLY A 44 12.94 -8.54 15.85
C GLY A 44 11.74 -8.91 14.96
N THR A 45 11.60 -8.36 13.74
CA THR A 45 10.42 -8.54 12.87
C THR A 45 10.10 -10.00 12.62
N GLN A 46 11.08 -10.81 12.26
CA GLN A 46 10.87 -12.25 11.99
C GLN A 46 10.35 -13.02 13.20
N GLY A 47 10.83 -12.66 14.41
CA GLY A 47 10.33 -13.21 15.67
C GLY A 47 8.84 -12.90 15.89
N ILE A 48 8.44 -11.64 15.66
CA ILE A 48 7.03 -11.21 15.74
C ILE A 48 6.17 -11.94 14.70
N MET A 49 6.67 -12.12 13.47
CA MET A 49 5.97 -12.89 12.43
C MET A 49 5.72 -14.34 12.84
N ALA A 50 6.72 -15.00 13.42
CA ALA A 50 6.61 -16.38 13.90
C ALA A 50 5.57 -16.49 15.04
N GLU A 51 5.60 -15.56 16.01
CA GLU A 51 4.60 -15.51 17.09
C GLU A 51 3.18 -15.32 16.54
N LEU A 52 2.99 -14.39 15.60
CA LEU A 52 1.70 -14.12 14.99
C LEU A 52 1.18 -15.34 14.20
N ALA A 53 2.04 -16.02 13.45
CA ALA A 53 1.66 -17.22 12.71
C ALA A 53 1.29 -18.40 13.63
N ALA A 54 1.95 -18.52 14.77
CA ALA A 54 1.61 -19.52 15.78
C ALA A 54 0.26 -19.24 16.46
N GLN A 55 -0.06 -17.95 16.66
CA GLN A 55 -1.28 -17.51 17.33
C GLN A 55 -2.51 -17.49 16.41
N TYR A 56 -2.33 -17.12 15.14
CA TYR A 56 -3.43 -16.89 14.21
C TYR A 56 -3.32 -17.78 12.96
N PRO A 57 -4.18 -18.81 12.80
CA PRO A 57 -4.15 -19.71 11.65
C PRO A 57 -4.35 -19.05 10.28
N ALA A 58 -4.90 -17.84 10.25
CA ALA A 58 -5.07 -17.04 9.03
C ALA A 58 -3.79 -16.32 8.58
N ILE A 59 -2.72 -16.30 9.39
CA ILE A 59 -1.44 -15.68 9.02
C ILE A 59 -0.57 -16.68 8.26
N ARG A 60 0.08 -16.16 7.22
CA ARG A 60 1.15 -16.85 6.46
C ARG A 60 2.35 -15.93 6.40
N CYS A 61 3.54 -16.51 6.57
CA CYS A 61 4.80 -15.77 6.54
C CYS A 61 5.66 -16.22 5.36
N GLU A 62 6.22 -15.25 4.67
CA GLU A 62 7.21 -15.42 3.61
C GLU A 62 8.47 -14.63 3.96
N PHE A 63 9.64 -15.16 3.62
CA PHE A 63 10.93 -14.57 3.96
C PHE A 63 11.77 -14.44 2.70
N LEU A 64 12.06 -13.21 2.29
CA LEU A 64 12.93 -12.95 1.16
C LEU A 64 14.40 -13.05 1.59
N ALA A 65 15.23 -13.64 0.72
CA ALA A 65 16.65 -13.86 1.03
C ALA A 65 17.47 -12.55 1.09
N GLU A 66 17.00 -11.50 0.41
CA GLU A 66 17.67 -10.20 0.33
C GLU A 66 16.63 -9.07 0.28
N ASN A 67 17.01 -7.90 0.79
CA ASN A 67 16.16 -6.71 0.71
C ASN A 67 15.98 -6.27 -0.74
N GLY A 68 14.75 -6.26 -1.19
CA GLY A 68 14.33 -5.85 -2.53
C GLY A 68 13.40 -4.64 -2.56
N GLY A 69 12.99 -4.14 -1.39
CA GLY A 69 12.06 -3.03 -1.23
C GLY A 69 10.60 -3.47 -1.20
N ALA A 70 9.74 -2.54 -0.80
CA ALA A 70 8.31 -2.78 -0.59
C ALA A 70 7.60 -3.33 -1.84
N ALA A 71 7.96 -2.87 -3.04
CA ALA A 71 7.42 -3.38 -4.30
C ALA A 71 7.65 -4.89 -4.46
N LYS A 72 8.87 -5.38 -4.21
CA LYS A 72 9.22 -6.81 -4.31
C LYS A 72 8.42 -7.62 -3.30
N ALA A 73 8.34 -7.17 -2.06
CA ALA A 73 7.60 -7.86 -1.00
C ALA A 73 6.08 -7.88 -1.28
N ARG A 74 5.49 -6.77 -1.75
CA ARG A 74 4.07 -6.72 -2.15
C ARG A 74 3.80 -7.68 -3.32
N ASN A 75 4.64 -7.68 -4.35
CA ASN A 75 4.50 -8.58 -5.50
C ASN A 75 4.62 -10.04 -5.08
N TRP A 76 5.57 -10.37 -4.22
CA TRP A 76 5.74 -11.72 -3.70
C TRP A 76 4.49 -12.21 -2.99
N GLY A 77 3.94 -11.43 -2.05
CA GLY A 77 2.71 -11.76 -1.35
C GLY A 77 1.50 -11.90 -2.29
N ALA A 78 1.38 -11.04 -3.30
CA ALA A 78 0.33 -11.14 -4.32
C ALA A 78 0.45 -12.41 -5.18
N LEU A 79 1.66 -12.90 -5.43
CA LEU A 79 1.91 -14.16 -6.14
C LEU A 79 1.57 -15.38 -5.27
N GLN A 80 1.90 -15.35 -3.97
CA GLN A 80 1.55 -16.42 -3.02
C GLN A 80 0.04 -16.52 -2.78
N SER A 81 -0.67 -15.40 -2.82
CA SER A 81 -2.12 -15.36 -2.68
C SER A 81 -2.81 -16.09 -3.84
N THR A 82 -3.88 -16.81 -3.51
CA THR A 82 -4.82 -17.39 -4.49
C THR A 82 -6.19 -16.73 -4.45
N ALA A 83 -6.31 -15.60 -3.72
CA ALA A 83 -7.55 -14.88 -3.59
C ALA A 83 -7.93 -14.14 -4.89
N ASP A 84 -9.22 -13.85 -5.05
CA ASP A 84 -9.73 -13.04 -6.16
C ASP A 84 -9.30 -11.58 -6.01
N PHE A 85 -9.22 -11.11 -4.76
CA PHE A 85 -8.82 -9.75 -4.40
C PHE A 85 -7.63 -9.76 -3.44
N VAL A 86 -6.75 -8.78 -3.58
CA VAL A 86 -5.60 -8.57 -2.69
C VAL A 86 -5.59 -7.13 -2.22
N ALA A 87 -5.62 -6.94 -0.91
CA ALA A 87 -5.42 -5.64 -0.26
C ALA A 87 -3.98 -5.52 0.23
N PHE A 88 -3.45 -4.31 0.23
CA PHE A 88 -2.15 -4.00 0.80
C PHE A 88 -2.29 -3.10 2.02
N LEU A 89 -1.44 -3.36 3.01
CA LEU A 89 -1.32 -2.55 4.22
C LEU A 89 0.16 -2.43 4.57
N ASP A 90 0.63 -1.22 4.84
CA ASP A 90 2.01 -1.04 5.29
C ASP A 90 2.16 -1.50 6.75
N ALA A 91 3.31 -2.06 7.12
CA ALA A 91 3.54 -2.69 8.42
C ALA A 91 3.51 -1.70 9.62
N ASP A 92 3.44 -0.41 9.35
CA ASP A 92 3.36 0.69 10.31
C ASP A 92 1.99 1.36 10.35
N ASP A 93 1.06 0.92 9.49
CA ASP A 93 -0.31 1.42 9.40
C ASP A 93 -1.32 0.44 10.05
N ALA A 94 -2.58 0.85 10.14
CA ALA A 94 -3.62 -0.03 10.66
C ALA A 94 -4.98 0.25 10.00
N TYR A 95 -5.72 -0.81 9.71
CA TYR A 95 -7.12 -0.70 9.28
C TYR A 95 -8.04 -0.29 10.44
N GLU A 96 -8.94 0.64 10.18
CA GLU A 96 -10.13 0.83 11.03
C GLU A 96 -11.14 -0.32 10.81
N SER A 97 -12.15 -0.44 11.68
CA SER A 97 -13.16 -1.48 11.55
C SER A 97 -13.87 -1.39 10.20
N ASP A 98 -14.04 -2.55 9.56
CA ASP A 98 -14.82 -2.74 8.33
C ASP A 98 -14.37 -1.95 7.09
N VAL A 99 -13.14 -1.39 7.10
CA VAL A 99 -12.63 -0.61 5.97
C VAL A 99 -12.59 -1.42 4.66
N LEU A 100 -12.32 -2.72 4.74
CA LEU A 100 -12.24 -3.59 3.57
C LEU A 100 -13.60 -4.06 3.05
N THR A 101 -14.65 -4.04 3.88
CA THR A 101 -15.99 -4.55 3.49
C THR A 101 -16.56 -3.78 2.32
N THR A 102 -16.50 -2.45 2.34
CA THR A 102 -17.03 -1.62 1.23
C THR A 102 -16.24 -1.83 -0.06
N ALA A 103 -14.90 -1.90 0.00
CA ALA A 103 -14.07 -2.17 -1.17
C ALA A 103 -14.32 -3.57 -1.75
N TYR A 104 -14.46 -4.59 -0.89
CA TYR A 104 -14.82 -5.93 -1.28
C TYR A 104 -16.17 -5.96 -2.02
N MET A 105 -17.21 -5.32 -1.46
CA MET A 105 -18.53 -5.26 -2.09
C MET A 105 -18.50 -4.51 -3.42
N ALA A 106 -17.72 -3.43 -3.54
CA ALA A 106 -17.54 -2.72 -4.78
C ALA A 106 -16.91 -3.61 -5.86
N LEU A 107 -15.84 -4.33 -5.54
CA LEU A 107 -15.17 -5.26 -6.47
C LEU A 107 -16.06 -6.46 -6.85
N CYS A 108 -16.93 -6.94 -5.94
CA CYS A 108 -17.89 -7.98 -6.26
C CYS A 108 -18.97 -7.51 -7.24
N ASN A 109 -19.51 -6.32 -7.04
CA ASN A 109 -20.65 -5.81 -7.80
C ASN A 109 -20.24 -5.15 -9.13
N PHE A 110 -19.01 -4.60 -9.20
CA PHE A 110 -18.52 -3.87 -10.37
C PHE A 110 -17.31 -4.59 -10.95
N TYR A 111 -17.54 -5.50 -11.88
CA TYR A 111 -16.50 -6.37 -12.49
C TYR A 111 -15.43 -5.55 -13.24
N TYR A 112 -15.75 -4.36 -13.71
CA TYR A 112 -14.84 -3.46 -14.41
C TYR A 112 -13.86 -2.70 -13.50
N LEU A 113 -14.06 -2.75 -12.16
CA LEU A 113 -13.10 -2.17 -11.23
C LEU A 113 -11.85 -3.05 -11.14
N GLY A 114 -10.70 -2.48 -11.47
CA GLY A 114 -9.38 -3.11 -11.30
C GLY A 114 -8.79 -2.87 -9.93
N LEU A 115 -9.10 -1.69 -9.33
CA LEU A 115 -8.54 -1.20 -8.07
C LEU A 115 -9.59 -0.38 -7.32
N VAL A 116 -9.60 -0.50 -6.00
CA VAL A 116 -10.30 0.42 -5.08
C VAL A 116 -9.28 1.03 -4.12
N ARG A 117 -9.29 2.35 -4.00
CA ARG A 117 -8.47 3.10 -3.05
C ARG A 117 -9.26 3.44 -1.80
N LEU A 118 -8.66 3.18 -0.65
CA LEU A 118 -9.23 3.44 0.66
C LEU A 118 -8.80 4.82 1.16
N LYS A 119 -9.63 5.44 1.98
CA LYS A 119 -9.31 6.68 2.70
C LYS A 119 -8.11 6.47 3.62
N LEU A 120 -7.27 7.48 3.73
CA LEU A 120 -6.23 7.57 4.74
C LEU A 120 -6.64 8.54 5.87
N ARG A 121 -6.40 8.15 7.10
CA ARG A 121 -6.52 9.02 8.28
C ARG A 121 -5.14 9.35 8.81
N PRO A 122 -4.73 10.63 8.83
CA PRO A 122 -3.43 11.01 9.36
C PRO A 122 -3.37 10.77 10.88
N VAL A 123 -2.28 10.11 11.33
CA VAL A 123 -2.02 9.84 12.76
C VAL A 123 -0.62 10.36 13.10
N GLY A 124 -0.52 11.26 14.06
CA GLY A 124 0.75 11.80 14.54
C GLY A 124 1.48 12.74 13.58
N PHE A 125 0.81 13.21 12.51
CA PHE A 125 1.43 14.18 11.60
C PHE A 125 1.67 15.54 12.28
N PRO A 126 2.86 16.17 12.05
CA PRO A 126 3.18 17.48 12.60
C PRO A 126 2.16 18.56 12.24
N GLU A 127 1.93 19.50 13.18
CA GLU A 127 0.99 20.61 13.00
C GLU A 127 1.34 21.51 11.81
N ARG A 128 2.62 21.60 11.43
CA ARG A 128 3.06 22.33 10.24
C ARG A 128 2.35 21.87 8.96
N TYR A 129 1.93 20.58 8.90
CA TYR A 129 1.13 20.06 7.80
C TYR A 129 -0.35 20.17 8.08
N THR A 130 -0.82 19.61 9.21
CA THR A 130 -2.25 19.43 9.48
C THR A 130 -3.04 20.73 9.65
N ARG A 131 -2.35 21.82 10.03
CA ARG A 131 -2.94 23.17 10.12
C ARG A 131 -2.76 24.01 8.85
N HIS A 132 -2.02 23.53 7.87
CA HIS A 132 -1.79 24.30 6.64
C HIS A 132 -3.01 24.27 5.73
N ALA A 133 -3.37 25.41 5.14
CA ALA A 133 -4.55 25.53 4.27
C ALA A 133 -4.51 24.59 3.06
N GLY A 134 -3.34 24.26 2.52
CA GLY A 134 -3.13 23.29 1.43
C GLY A 134 -3.12 21.82 1.84
N PHE A 135 -3.27 21.51 3.14
CA PHE A 135 -3.14 20.13 3.62
C PHE A 135 -4.17 19.19 3.01
N ALA A 136 -5.43 19.59 2.97
CA ALA A 136 -6.50 18.74 2.45
C ALA A 136 -6.28 18.32 0.99
N GLU A 137 -5.78 19.23 0.15
CA GLU A 137 -5.46 18.95 -1.25
C GLU A 137 -4.23 18.05 -1.37
N ALA A 138 -3.16 18.36 -0.63
CA ALA A 138 -1.95 17.54 -0.61
C ALA A 138 -2.23 16.12 -0.08
N TRP A 139 -3.09 16.00 0.93
CA TRP A 139 -3.52 14.72 1.49
C TRP A 139 -4.31 13.89 0.47
N ARG A 140 -5.20 14.52 -0.29
CA ARG A 140 -5.92 13.86 -1.37
C ARG A 140 -4.99 13.30 -2.45
N ARG A 141 -3.92 14.02 -2.78
CA ARG A 141 -2.87 13.51 -3.69
C ARG A 141 -2.16 12.30 -3.09
N LEU A 142 -1.85 12.34 -1.79
CA LEU A 142 -1.24 11.21 -1.08
C LEU A 142 -2.14 9.96 -1.12
N GLU A 143 -3.43 10.10 -0.85
CA GLU A 143 -4.42 9.00 -0.93
C GLU A 143 -4.42 8.31 -2.31
N MET A 144 -4.08 9.05 -3.37
CA MET A 144 -3.99 8.51 -4.74
C MET A 144 -2.66 7.83 -5.06
N THR A 145 -1.64 7.95 -4.21
CA THR A 145 -0.29 7.49 -4.53
C THR A 145 0.25 6.40 -3.60
N VAL A 146 -0.30 6.24 -2.39
CA VAL A 146 0.18 5.22 -1.43
C VAL A 146 -0.27 3.82 -1.83
N GLY A 147 0.60 2.83 -1.68
CA GLY A 147 0.30 1.42 -1.95
C GLY A 147 -0.52 0.76 -0.84
N GLY A 148 -0.28 1.15 0.43
CA GLY A 148 -0.90 0.56 1.61
C GLY A 148 -2.41 0.83 1.79
N ASN A 149 -3.02 1.67 0.95
CA ASN A 149 -4.46 1.95 0.96
C ASN A 149 -5.21 1.37 -0.26
N THR A 150 -4.73 0.26 -0.82
CA THR A 150 -5.25 -0.28 -2.08
C THR A 150 -5.83 -1.68 -1.94
N VAL A 151 -6.92 -1.94 -2.67
CA VAL A 151 -7.52 -3.26 -2.84
C VAL A 151 -7.64 -3.55 -4.32
N PHE A 152 -6.91 -4.52 -4.82
CA PHE A 152 -6.87 -4.88 -6.23
C PHE A 152 -7.74 -6.08 -6.55
N ARG A 153 -8.32 -6.09 -7.74
CA ARG A 153 -8.62 -7.35 -8.40
C ARG A 153 -7.28 -8.00 -8.75
N ARG A 154 -6.96 -9.14 -8.14
CA ARG A 154 -5.64 -9.76 -8.24
C ARG A 154 -5.22 -10.03 -9.69
N SER A 155 -6.16 -10.47 -10.55
CA SER A 155 -5.88 -10.70 -11.96
C SER A 155 -5.42 -9.44 -12.69
N VAL A 156 -5.98 -8.27 -12.37
CA VAL A 156 -5.57 -6.98 -12.95
C VAL A 156 -4.17 -6.61 -12.47
N LEU A 157 -3.89 -6.72 -11.16
CA LEU A 157 -2.56 -6.45 -10.63
C LEU A 157 -1.48 -7.31 -11.31
N LEU A 158 -1.74 -8.61 -11.46
CA LEU A 158 -0.79 -9.53 -12.09
C LEU A 158 -0.64 -9.27 -13.59
N ALA A 159 -1.73 -8.92 -14.29
CA ALA A 159 -1.67 -8.56 -15.72
C ALA A 159 -0.82 -7.30 -15.96
N CYS A 160 -0.82 -6.35 -15.02
CA CYS A 160 0.04 -5.15 -15.08
C CYS A 160 1.51 -5.43 -14.68
N GLY A 161 1.87 -6.68 -14.33
CA GLY A 161 3.21 -7.03 -13.85
C GLY A 161 3.47 -6.68 -12.39
N GLY A 162 2.46 -6.25 -11.63
CA GLY A 162 2.59 -5.83 -10.22
C GLY A 162 3.18 -4.43 -10.03
N PHE A 163 3.71 -4.16 -8.85
CA PHE A 163 4.45 -2.93 -8.55
C PHE A 163 5.79 -2.91 -9.27
N PRO A 164 6.17 -1.83 -9.97
CA PRO A 164 7.44 -1.76 -10.68
C PRO A 164 8.63 -1.84 -9.71
N GLN A 165 9.65 -2.62 -10.09
CA GLN A 165 10.85 -2.88 -9.27
C GLN A 165 12.11 -2.22 -9.86
N ASP A 166 11.95 -1.23 -10.72
CA ASP A 166 13.04 -0.52 -11.39
C ASP A 166 13.95 0.19 -10.35
N GLY A 167 15.22 0.28 -10.63
CA GLY A 167 16.23 0.85 -9.72
C GLY A 167 15.94 2.27 -9.29
N LEU A 168 15.27 3.04 -10.14
CA LEU A 168 14.76 4.38 -9.84
C LEU A 168 13.88 4.37 -8.58
N PHE A 169 12.89 3.48 -8.52
CA PHE A 169 11.94 3.41 -7.42
C PHE A 169 12.57 2.84 -6.14
N ARG A 170 13.52 1.92 -6.25
CA ARG A 170 14.30 1.48 -5.08
C ARG A 170 15.05 2.63 -4.41
N LYS A 171 15.53 3.58 -5.19
CA LYS A 171 16.32 4.72 -4.69
C LYS A 171 15.45 5.85 -4.18
N PHE A 172 14.35 6.17 -4.87
CA PHE A 172 13.57 7.38 -4.62
C PHE A 172 12.13 7.09 -4.14
N GLY A 173 11.65 5.85 -4.21
CA GLY A 173 10.24 5.50 -4.01
C GLY A 173 9.36 5.93 -5.18
N GLY A 174 8.05 5.73 -5.06
CA GLY A 174 7.06 6.14 -6.06
C GLY A 174 6.60 5.02 -6.98
N GLU A 175 6.97 3.77 -6.72
CA GLU A 175 6.50 2.58 -7.42
C GLU A 175 4.98 2.42 -7.37
N ASP A 176 4.40 2.74 -6.23
CA ASP A 176 2.96 2.72 -5.99
C ASP A 176 2.23 3.86 -6.71
N ALA A 177 2.84 5.04 -6.80
CA ALA A 177 2.35 6.15 -7.60
C ALA A 177 2.37 5.80 -9.09
N ALA A 178 3.47 5.24 -9.61
CA ALA A 178 3.59 4.84 -11.02
C ALA A 178 2.53 3.79 -11.41
N LEU A 179 2.36 2.73 -10.60
CA LEU A 179 1.32 1.73 -10.81
C LEU A 179 -0.09 2.36 -10.73
N GLY A 180 -0.33 3.23 -9.75
CA GLY A 180 -1.61 3.90 -9.58
C GLY A 180 -1.99 4.80 -10.76
N ILE A 181 -1.03 5.58 -11.29
CA ILE A 181 -1.23 6.41 -12.48
C ILE A 181 -1.50 5.53 -13.71
N ALA A 182 -0.72 4.47 -13.90
CA ALA A 182 -0.92 3.54 -15.00
C ALA A 182 -2.33 2.95 -14.99
N LEU A 183 -2.80 2.50 -13.83
CA LEU A 183 -4.13 1.93 -13.67
C LEU A 183 -5.27 2.94 -13.89
N THR A 184 -5.09 4.21 -13.53
CA THR A 184 -6.09 5.24 -13.86
C THR A 184 -6.18 5.52 -15.36
N ARG A 185 -5.13 5.22 -16.13
CA ARG A 185 -5.12 5.36 -17.60
C ARG A 185 -5.66 4.13 -18.32
N SER A 186 -5.52 2.93 -17.73
CA SER A 186 -5.81 1.63 -18.39
C SER A 186 -6.98 0.86 -17.80
N SER A 187 -7.52 1.29 -16.65
CA SER A 187 -8.54 0.58 -15.88
C SER A 187 -9.48 1.56 -15.17
N VAL A 188 -10.55 1.06 -14.58
CA VAL A 188 -11.42 1.85 -13.71
C VAL A 188 -10.98 1.71 -12.26
N VAL A 189 -10.70 2.84 -11.63
CA VAL A 189 -10.29 2.93 -10.23
C VAL A 189 -11.43 3.49 -9.39
N GLY A 190 -11.89 2.70 -8.40
CA GLY A 190 -12.83 3.16 -7.37
C GLY A 190 -12.12 3.92 -6.26
N ILE A 191 -12.77 4.93 -5.69
CA ILE A 191 -12.26 5.69 -4.55
C ILE A 191 -13.27 5.73 -3.41
N LEU A 192 -12.83 5.49 -2.18
CA LEU A 192 -13.63 5.52 -0.95
C LEU A 192 -13.05 6.56 0.01
N PHE A 193 -13.07 7.84 -0.41
CA PHE A 193 -12.46 8.95 0.31
C PHE A 193 -13.46 9.84 1.07
N GLY A 194 -14.76 9.53 1.00
CA GLY A 194 -15.80 10.26 1.71
C GLY A 194 -15.64 10.18 3.23
N THR A 195 -16.30 11.09 3.95
CA THR A 195 -16.25 11.14 5.42
C THR A 195 -16.98 9.98 6.07
N GLU A 196 -17.90 9.36 5.36
CA GLU A 196 -18.69 8.21 5.74
C GLU A 196 -17.93 6.89 5.76
N TYR A 197 -16.77 6.82 5.08
CA TYR A 197 -15.97 5.59 4.99
C TYR A 197 -14.97 5.49 6.13
N ALA A 198 -14.78 4.28 6.64
CA ALA A 198 -13.67 3.91 7.50
C ALA A 198 -12.34 4.09 6.74
N ALA A 199 -11.26 4.29 7.47
CA ALA A 199 -9.97 4.64 6.91
C ALA A 199 -8.87 3.65 7.27
N VAL A 200 -7.78 3.70 6.51
CA VAL A 200 -6.47 3.22 6.93
C VAL A 200 -5.84 4.32 7.80
N ARG A 201 -5.47 3.99 9.02
CA ARG A 201 -4.72 4.88 9.92
C ARG A 201 -3.29 4.95 9.43
N HIS A 202 -2.94 6.06 8.77
CA HIS A 202 -1.60 6.28 8.22
C HIS A 202 -0.74 7.02 9.25
N VAL A 203 0.26 6.31 9.78
CA VAL A 203 1.06 6.79 10.91
C VAL A 203 2.29 7.56 10.40
N TYR A 204 2.45 8.79 10.90
CA TYR A 204 3.63 9.58 10.57
C TYR A 204 4.90 8.99 11.15
N ARG A 205 5.91 8.90 10.30
CA ARG A 205 7.31 8.70 10.69
C ARG A 205 8.19 9.65 9.87
N ARG A 206 9.26 10.11 10.46
CA ARG A 206 10.20 11.00 9.76
C ARG A 206 10.85 10.28 8.58
N GLY A 207 10.94 10.95 7.44
CA GLY A 207 11.56 10.41 6.22
C GLY A 207 10.68 9.53 5.36
N ILE A 208 9.41 9.32 5.72
CA ILE A 208 8.46 8.53 4.90
C ILE A 208 8.09 9.26 3.60
N HIS A 209 7.55 8.48 2.65
CA HIS A 209 7.07 9.02 1.37
C HIS A 209 6.04 10.15 1.56
N ALA A 210 5.12 10.00 2.50
CA ALA A 210 4.12 11.01 2.81
C ALA A 210 4.73 12.36 3.22
N GLU A 211 5.80 12.36 4.02
CA GLU A 211 6.49 13.60 4.41
C GLU A 211 7.05 14.30 3.17
N ARG A 212 7.77 13.58 2.31
CA ARG A 212 8.35 14.14 1.08
C ARG A 212 7.28 14.71 0.13
N LEU A 213 6.16 14.00 -0.02
CA LEU A 213 5.05 14.46 -0.86
C LEU A 213 4.42 15.74 -0.28
N LEU A 214 4.17 15.77 1.04
CA LEU A 214 3.61 16.94 1.69
C LEU A 214 4.57 18.14 1.65
N ASP A 215 5.87 17.93 1.87
CA ASP A 215 6.89 18.98 1.75
C ASP A 215 6.91 19.57 0.33
N THR A 216 6.80 18.72 -0.70
CA THR A 216 6.72 19.18 -2.09
C THR A 216 5.40 19.90 -2.38
N ALA A 217 4.27 19.31 -2.01
CA ALA A 217 2.95 19.82 -2.39
C ALA A 217 2.55 21.08 -1.62
N ILE A 218 2.98 21.22 -0.36
CA ILE A 218 2.61 22.33 0.52
C ILE A 218 3.65 23.46 0.49
N PHE A 219 4.94 23.10 0.50
CA PHE A 219 6.03 24.08 0.65
C PHE A 219 6.89 24.25 -0.61
N GLY A 220 6.56 23.53 -1.70
CA GLY A 220 7.33 23.62 -2.95
C GLY A 220 8.75 23.06 -2.85
N MET A 221 9.04 22.22 -1.84
CA MET A 221 10.38 21.67 -1.64
C MET A 221 10.65 20.58 -2.67
N THR A 222 11.70 20.73 -3.46
CA THR A 222 12.13 19.71 -4.42
C THR A 222 12.86 18.58 -3.67
N PRO A 223 12.48 17.31 -3.83
CA PRO A 223 13.20 16.19 -3.23
C PRO A 223 14.65 16.15 -3.73
N ALA A 224 15.59 16.02 -2.79
CA ALA A 224 17.01 15.99 -3.12
C ALA A 224 17.34 14.81 -4.06
N GLY A 225 18.11 15.10 -5.13
CA GLY A 225 18.63 14.09 -6.05
C GLY A 225 17.65 13.61 -7.11
N ILE A 226 16.43 14.18 -7.20
CA ILE A 226 15.50 13.95 -8.31
C ILE A 226 15.68 15.07 -9.33
N ASP A 227 15.96 14.69 -10.57
CA ASP A 227 16.09 15.60 -11.72
C ASP A 227 15.11 15.24 -12.84
N GLU A 228 15.13 15.99 -13.92
CA GLU A 228 14.26 15.80 -15.08
C GLU A 228 14.42 14.42 -15.73
N LYS A 229 15.64 13.84 -15.72
CA LYS A 229 15.90 12.49 -16.27
C LYS A 229 15.15 11.43 -15.49
N HIS A 230 15.11 11.54 -14.16
CA HIS A 230 14.37 10.62 -13.32
C HIS A 230 12.85 10.72 -13.55
N GLN A 231 12.34 11.92 -13.86
CA GLN A 231 10.92 12.12 -14.20
C GLN A 231 10.59 11.43 -15.53
N VAL A 232 11.43 11.57 -16.54
CA VAL A 232 11.27 10.90 -17.85
C VAL A 232 11.32 9.38 -17.68
N GLU A 233 12.25 8.85 -16.89
CA GLU A 233 12.35 7.41 -16.60
C GLU A 233 11.09 6.90 -15.89
N ALA A 234 10.59 7.61 -14.88
CA ALA A 234 9.36 7.25 -14.17
C ALA A 234 8.13 7.22 -15.10
N GLU A 235 8.02 8.19 -16.02
CA GLU A 235 6.93 8.22 -17.00
C GLU A 235 7.05 7.06 -17.99
N ALA A 236 8.26 6.72 -18.45
CA ALA A 236 8.49 5.57 -19.32
C ALA A 236 8.07 4.25 -18.66
N VAL A 237 8.35 4.06 -17.37
CA VAL A 237 7.86 2.90 -16.61
C VAL A 237 6.35 2.90 -16.51
N THR A 238 5.74 4.05 -16.22
CA THR A 238 4.28 4.20 -16.15
C THR A 238 3.61 3.83 -17.49
N GLN A 239 4.18 4.26 -18.60
CA GLN A 239 3.70 3.90 -19.95
C GLN A 239 3.84 2.40 -20.24
N ARG A 240 4.95 1.78 -19.83
CA ARG A 240 5.16 0.33 -19.97
C ARG A 240 4.10 -0.50 -19.23
N ILE A 241 3.65 -0.05 -18.06
CA ILE A 241 2.59 -0.72 -17.29
C ILE A 241 1.23 -0.63 -18.02
N CYS A 242 1.00 0.45 -18.77
CA CYS A 242 -0.23 0.67 -19.55
C CYS A 242 -0.28 -0.16 -20.84
N ALA A 243 0.87 -0.64 -21.33
CA ALA A 243 0.98 -1.38 -22.61
C ALA A 243 0.62 -2.85 -22.45
#